data_3765ae95e1abb25d0882bdcac5ba1d4f
#
_entry.id   3765ae95e1abb25d0882bdcac5ba1d4f
#
_cell.length_a   1.000
_cell.length_b   1.000
_cell.length_c   1.000
_cell.angle_alpha   90.00
_cell.angle_beta   90.00
_cell.angle_gamma   90.00
#
_symmetry.space_group_name_H-M   'P 1'
#
loop_
_entity.id
_entity.type
_entity.pdbx_description
1 polymer ?
#
loop_
_entity_poly.entity_id
_entity_poly.type
_entity_poly.pdbx_seq_one_letter_code
_entity_poly.pdbx_strand_id
1 'polypeptide(L)'
;MTEDKPKRPQQVFTLVVEVGRKAGDGLPDKATGAALMCYASGVDEAEAVRETVALLKAADLAPLDVSGYGTLDDRLADGDEIDGDERALMQRALDENSVVVAQMTPFFD
;
A
#
# COMPACT_ATOMS: atom_id res chain seq x y z
N MET A 1 -0.40 -21.00 -27.99
CA MET A 1 0.11 -20.76 -27.48
C MET A 1 0.40 -20.64 -26.65
N THR A 2 0.39 -20.50 -26.19
CA THR A 2 0.57 -20.20 -25.46
C THR A 2 1.50 -20.04 -24.83
N GLU A 3 1.66 -19.46 -24.28
CA GLU A 3 2.50 -19.29 -23.65
C GLU A 3 2.85 -19.90 -22.70
N ASP A 4 3.33 -20.09 -22.57
CA ASP A 4 3.73 -20.84 -21.80
C ASP A 4 4.57 -20.50 -20.75
N LYS A 5 4.93 -19.27 -20.45
CA LYS A 5 5.59 -18.82 -19.30
C LYS A 5 4.64 -18.83 -18.16
N PRO A 6 4.95 -19.48 -17.06
CA PRO A 6 4.11 -19.36 -15.88
C PRO A 6 4.11 -17.92 -15.42
N LYS A 7 2.95 -17.40 -15.14
CA LYS A 7 2.83 -16.07 -14.54
C LYS A 7 3.39 -16.14 -13.14
N ARG A 8 4.16 -15.12 -12.76
CA ARG A 8 4.55 -15.01 -11.38
C ARG A 8 3.30 -14.76 -10.54
N PRO A 9 3.17 -15.41 -9.38
CA PRO A 9 1.97 -15.22 -8.58
C PRO A 9 1.91 -13.81 -8.02
N GLN A 10 0.70 -13.30 -7.86
CA GLN A 10 0.48 -12.05 -7.15
C GLN A 10 0.81 -12.24 -5.69
N GLN A 11 1.40 -11.23 -5.10
CA GLN A 11 1.70 -11.20 -3.67
C GLN A 11 1.15 -9.90 -3.12
N VAL A 12 1.02 -9.82 -1.79
CA VAL A 12 0.59 -8.59 -1.16
C VAL A 12 1.76 -7.95 -0.44
N PHE A 13 1.99 -6.67 -0.72
CA PHE A 13 3.09 -5.91 -0.15
C PHE A 13 2.56 -4.89 0.84
N THR A 14 3.25 -4.74 1.95
CA THR A 14 2.95 -3.68 2.91
C THR A 14 3.78 -2.46 2.54
N LEU A 15 3.11 -1.34 2.32
CA LEU A 15 3.76 -0.08 1.95
C LEU A 15 3.30 1.01 2.90
N VAL A 16 4.21 1.91 3.27
CA VAL A 16 3.85 3.12 3.99
C VAL A 16 4.17 4.28 3.07
N VAL A 17 3.16 5.09 2.74
CA VAL A 17 3.30 6.20 1.82
C VAL A 17 3.16 7.49 2.60
N GLU A 18 4.18 8.34 2.50
CA GLU A 18 4.12 9.66 3.08
C GLU A 18 3.54 10.61 2.04
N VAL A 19 2.51 11.35 2.42
CA VAL A 19 1.86 12.30 1.52
C VAL A 19 1.99 13.71 2.09
N GLY A 20 2.15 14.69 1.21
CA GLY A 20 2.13 16.12 1.57
C GLY A 20 0.73 16.66 1.51
N ARG A 21 0.63 17.97 1.26
CA ARG A 21 -0.68 18.64 1.18
C ARG A 21 -1.02 18.93 -0.27
N LYS A 22 -2.31 18.83 -0.56
CA LYS A 22 -2.85 19.14 -1.87
C LYS A 22 -4.31 19.54 -1.69
N ALA A 23 -4.79 20.45 -2.53
CA ALA A 23 -6.19 20.87 -2.47
C ALA A 23 -7.09 19.65 -2.73
N GLY A 24 -8.07 19.48 -1.87
CA GLY A 24 -9.01 18.36 -2.00
C GLY A 24 -8.50 17.04 -1.44
N ASP A 25 -7.38 17.04 -0.70
CA ASP A 25 -6.77 15.81 -0.21
C ASP A 25 -7.53 15.16 0.96
N GLY A 26 -8.47 15.87 1.55
CA GLY A 26 -9.27 15.30 2.65
C GLY A 26 -8.57 15.23 3.99
N LEU A 27 -7.33 15.70 4.08
CA LEU A 27 -6.60 15.72 5.35
C LEU A 27 -7.11 16.83 6.26
N PRO A 28 -6.94 16.69 7.59
CA PRO A 28 -7.32 17.76 8.51
C PRO A 28 -6.62 19.09 8.15
N ASP A 29 -7.30 20.20 8.37
CA ASP A 29 -6.83 21.51 7.92
C ASP A 29 -5.44 21.87 8.44
N LYS A 30 -5.14 21.47 9.67
CA LYS A 30 -3.86 21.80 10.29
C LYS A 30 -2.78 20.76 10.09
N ALA A 31 -3.09 19.67 9.41
CA ALA A 31 -2.10 18.65 9.15
C ALA A 31 -1.08 19.12 8.14
N THR A 32 0.18 18.75 8.34
CA THR A 32 1.26 19.06 7.41
C THR A 32 1.46 17.98 6.37
N GLY A 33 0.80 16.85 6.56
CA GLY A 33 0.86 15.68 5.70
C GLY A 33 0.31 14.50 6.44
N ALA A 34 0.59 13.29 5.96
CA ALA A 34 0.13 12.07 6.61
C ALA A 34 0.98 10.88 6.16
N ALA A 35 0.94 9.80 6.95
CA ALA A 35 1.46 8.51 6.55
C ALA A 35 0.28 7.56 6.33
N LEU A 36 0.27 6.88 5.20
CA LEU A 36 -0.78 5.91 4.88
C LEU A 36 -0.16 4.52 4.84
N MET A 37 -0.73 3.61 5.64
CA MET A 37 -0.33 2.21 5.56
C MET A 37 -1.22 1.52 4.54
N CYS A 38 -0.61 0.92 3.52
CA CYS A 38 -1.33 0.33 2.42
C CYS A 38 -0.91 -1.12 2.22
N TYR A 39 -1.87 -1.95 1.81
CA TYR A 39 -1.59 -3.30 1.34
C TYR A 39 -1.89 -3.34 -0.14
N ALA A 40 -0.89 -3.68 -0.93
CA ALA A 40 -0.99 -3.60 -2.39
C ALA A 40 -0.60 -4.91 -3.02
N SER A 41 -1.45 -5.40 -3.92
CA SER A 41 -1.17 -6.59 -4.70
C SER A 41 -0.22 -6.26 -5.85
N GLY A 42 0.68 -7.18 -6.16
CA GLY A 42 1.58 -7.04 -7.31
C GLY A 42 2.42 -8.27 -7.48
N VAL A 43 2.99 -8.45 -8.67
CA VAL A 43 3.93 -9.54 -8.92
C VAL A 43 5.29 -9.24 -8.31
N ASP A 44 5.58 -7.95 -8.10
CA ASP A 44 6.78 -7.50 -7.40
C ASP A 44 6.47 -6.18 -6.71
N GLU A 45 7.43 -5.70 -5.92
CA GLU A 45 7.24 -4.47 -5.15
C GLU A 45 7.09 -3.26 -6.07
N ALA A 46 7.82 -3.21 -7.17
CA ALA A 46 7.74 -2.08 -8.10
C ALA A 46 6.33 -1.92 -8.66
N GLU A 47 5.66 -3.02 -8.99
CA GLU A 47 4.28 -2.96 -9.46
C GLU A 47 3.36 -2.47 -8.34
N ALA A 48 3.53 -3.02 -7.13
CA ALA A 48 2.72 -2.62 -5.98
C ALA A 48 2.86 -1.12 -5.70
N VAL A 49 4.07 -0.60 -5.77
CA VAL A 49 4.34 0.83 -5.58
C VAL A 49 3.66 1.67 -6.65
N ARG A 50 3.80 1.28 -7.92
CA ARG A 50 3.19 2.03 -9.02
C ARG A 50 1.68 2.11 -8.87
N GLU A 51 1.03 0.98 -8.55
CA GLU A 51 -0.42 0.93 -8.40
C GLU A 51 -0.88 1.77 -7.21
N THR A 52 -0.14 1.72 -6.12
CA THR A 52 -0.45 2.49 -4.92
C THR A 52 -0.34 3.99 -5.20
N VAL A 53 0.75 4.42 -5.82
CA VAL A 53 0.96 5.83 -6.14
C VAL A 53 -0.13 6.33 -7.10
N ALA A 54 -0.48 5.53 -8.11
CA ALA A 54 -1.52 5.91 -9.05
C ALA A 54 -2.88 6.07 -8.36
N LEU A 55 -3.21 5.15 -7.46
CA LEU A 55 -4.46 5.22 -6.70
C LEU A 55 -4.52 6.47 -5.85
N LEU A 56 -3.43 6.77 -5.13
CA LEU A 56 -3.40 7.93 -4.24
C LEU A 56 -3.49 9.24 -5.01
N LYS A 57 -2.82 9.33 -6.16
CA LYS A 57 -2.93 10.52 -7.01
C LYS A 57 -4.35 10.69 -7.53
N ALA A 58 -5.01 9.60 -7.91
CA ALA A 58 -6.40 9.65 -8.38
C ALA A 58 -7.35 10.08 -7.26
N ALA A 59 -6.95 9.88 -6.00
CA ALA A 59 -7.74 10.29 -4.84
C ALA A 59 -7.36 11.69 -4.34
N ASP A 60 -6.64 12.46 -5.15
CA ASP A 60 -6.22 13.84 -4.84
C ASP A 60 -5.23 13.93 -3.67
N LEU A 61 -4.47 12.87 -3.45
CA LEU A 61 -3.38 12.89 -2.49
C LEU A 61 -2.06 13.20 -3.20
N ALA A 62 -1.08 13.65 -2.43
CA ALA A 62 0.23 14.05 -2.98
C ALA A 62 1.32 13.14 -2.42
N PRO A 63 1.54 11.95 -3.01
CA PRO A 63 2.58 11.04 -2.51
C PRO A 63 3.96 11.66 -2.64
N LEU A 64 4.74 11.60 -1.57
CA LEU A 64 6.10 12.15 -1.52
C LEU A 64 7.14 11.05 -1.45
N ASP A 65 6.88 10.00 -0.68
CA ASP A 65 7.84 8.94 -0.45
C ASP A 65 7.11 7.64 -0.12
N VAL A 66 7.71 6.52 -0.53
CA VAL A 66 7.14 5.20 -0.27
C VAL A 66 8.21 4.33 0.38
N SER A 67 7.85 3.74 1.51
CA SER A 67 8.70 2.76 2.18
C SER A 67 8.05 1.39 2.05
N GLY A 68 8.83 0.39 1.61
CA GLY A 68 8.33 -0.97 1.47
C GLY A 68 8.79 -1.85 2.62
N TYR A 69 7.87 -2.69 3.10
CA TYR A 69 8.14 -3.61 4.20
C TYR A 69 8.04 -5.07 3.75
N GLY A 70 7.92 -5.29 2.44
CA GLY A 70 7.93 -6.64 1.88
C GLY A 70 6.57 -7.30 1.84
N THR A 71 6.58 -8.58 1.50
CA THR A 71 5.36 -9.39 1.42
C THR A 71 4.93 -9.85 2.81
N LEU A 72 3.76 -10.50 2.88
CA LEU A 72 3.34 -11.15 4.11
C LEU A 72 4.39 -12.13 4.60
N ASP A 73 4.94 -12.96 3.70
CA ASP A 73 5.94 -13.94 4.07
C ASP A 73 7.22 -13.27 4.60
N ASP A 74 7.64 -12.18 3.97
CA ASP A 74 8.79 -11.42 4.42
C ASP A 74 8.58 -10.88 5.83
N ARG A 75 7.41 -10.33 6.10
CA ARG A 75 7.09 -9.78 7.41
C ARG A 75 7.05 -10.87 8.49
N LEU A 76 6.46 -12.02 8.15
CA LEU A 76 6.44 -13.15 9.10
C LEU A 76 7.85 -13.65 9.37
N ALA A 77 8.70 -13.70 8.35
CA ALA A 77 10.09 -14.13 8.51
C ALA A 77 10.88 -13.15 9.38
N ASP A 78 10.52 -11.86 9.35
CA ASP A 78 11.17 -10.84 10.18
C ASP A 78 10.66 -10.84 11.62
N GLY A 79 9.67 -11.67 11.94
CA GLY A 79 9.13 -11.76 13.29
C GLY A 79 7.97 -10.84 13.58
N ASP A 80 7.41 -10.21 12.55
CA ASP A 80 6.24 -9.34 12.74
C ASP A 80 5.03 -10.15 13.17
N GLU A 81 4.26 -9.61 14.10
CA GLU A 81 2.99 -10.20 14.48
C GLU A 81 1.89 -9.55 13.63
N ILE A 82 1.24 -10.37 12.84
CA ILE A 82 0.19 -9.88 11.94
C ILE A 82 -1.11 -10.53 12.39
N ASP A 83 -2.00 -9.70 12.93
CA ASP A 83 -3.26 -10.22 13.49
C ASP A 83 -4.26 -10.55 12.38
N GLY A 84 -5.41 -11.08 12.79
CA GLY A 84 -6.43 -11.53 11.86
C GLY A 84 -7.04 -10.40 11.05
N ASP A 85 -7.20 -9.22 11.65
CA ASP A 85 -7.76 -8.07 10.94
C ASP A 85 -6.81 -7.58 9.86
N GLU A 86 -5.53 -7.51 10.16
CA GLU A 86 -4.53 -7.11 9.19
C GLU A 86 -4.44 -8.14 8.05
N ARG A 87 -4.45 -9.42 8.39
CA ARG A 87 -4.43 -10.49 7.37
C ARG A 87 -5.65 -10.43 6.47
N ALA A 88 -6.81 -10.09 7.03
CA ALA A 88 -8.04 -9.97 6.24
C ALA A 88 -7.93 -8.86 5.21
N LEU A 89 -7.34 -7.71 5.59
CA LEU A 89 -7.13 -6.61 4.66
C LEU A 89 -6.11 -6.98 3.58
N MET A 90 -5.05 -7.67 3.95
CA MET A 90 -4.05 -8.13 3.00
C MET A 90 -4.65 -9.13 2.02
N GLN A 91 -5.48 -10.06 2.52
CA GLN A 91 -6.13 -11.04 1.66
C GLN A 91 -7.09 -10.36 0.70
N ARG A 92 -7.81 -9.33 1.18
CA ARG A 92 -8.71 -8.57 0.33
C ARG A 92 -7.96 -7.89 -0.81
N ALA A 93 -6.81 -7.28 -0.52
CA ALA A 93 -5.99 -6.65 -1.55
C ALA A 93 -5.57 -7.66 -2.60
N LEU A 94 -5.19 -8.85 -2.16
CA LEU A 94 -4.76 -9.92 -3.05
C LEU A 94 -5.92 -10.44 -3.90
N ASP A 95 -7.05 -10.72 -3.28
CA ASP A 95 -8.22 -11.28 -3.97
C ASP A 95 -8.78 -10.32 -5.01
N GLU A 96 -8.76 -9.02 -4.71
CA GLU A 96 -9.30 -7.99 -5.60
C GLU A 96 -8.23 -7.43 -6.54
N ASN A 97 -6.99 -7.90 -6.40
CA ASN A 97 -5.84 -7.38 -7.13
C ASN A 97 -5.82 -5.85 -7.08
N SER A 98 -5.84 -5.34 -5.86
CA SER A 98 -6.04 -3.91 -5.62
C SER A 98 -5.13 -3.41 -4.50
N VAL A 99 -5.31 -2.14 -4.16
CA VAL A 99 -4.62 -1.49 -3.05
C VAL A 99 -5.67 -1.19 -1.97
N VAL A 100 -5.38 -1.60 -0.74
CA VAL A 100 -6.23 -1.30 0.42
C VAL A 100 -5.48 -0.34 1.31
N VAL A 101 -6.07 0.84 1.56
CA VAL A 101 -5.50 1.79 2.53
C VAL A 101 -6.04 1.41 3.90
N ALA A 102 -5.16 0.90 4.73
CA ALA A 102 -5.58 0.33 6.03
C ALA A 102 -5.61 1.37 7.14
N GLN A 103 -4.76 2.39 7.05
CA GLN A 103 -4.63 3.36 8.13
C GLN A 103 -4.04 4.65 7.58
N MET A 104 -4.52 5.77 8.10
CA MET A 104 -3.97 7.09 7.79
C MET A 104 -3.65 7.79 9.10
N THR A 105 -2.41 8.26 9.23
CA THR A 105 -1.96 8.97 10.42
C THR A 105 -1.53 10.37 10.01
N PRO A 106 -2.33 11.40 10.30
CA PRO A 106 -1.95 12.78 9.95
C PRO A 106 -0.79 13.28 10.79
N PHE A 107 0.01 14.15 10.21
CA PHE A 107 1.11 14.81 10.92
C PHE A 107 0.69 16.24 11.30
N PHE A 108 1.02 16.62 12.52
CA PHE A 108 0.77 17.98 13.02
C PHE A 108 2.07 18.50 13.63
N ASP A 109 2.52 19.65 13.17
CA ASP A 109 3.72 20.28 13.74
C ASP A 109 3.38 21.39 14.73
#